data_8239cdaf3b37a33a2397b004b52f1be3
#
_entry.id   8239cdaf3b37a33a2397b004b52f1be3
#
_cell.length_a   1.000
_cell.length_b   1.000
_cell.length_c   1.000
_cell.angle_alpha   90.00
_cell.angle_beta   90.00
_cell.angle_gamma   90.00
#
_symmetry.space_group_name_H-M   'P 1'
#
loop_
_entity.id
_entity.type
_entity.pdbx_description
1 polymer ?
#
loop_
_entity_poly.entity_id
_entity_poly.type
_entity_poly.pdbx_seq_one_letter_code
_entity_poly.pdbx_strand_id
1 'polypeptide(L)'
;MATTATDAHESTARAPFAPWDRRDIPGSFSVEETARRVGNYKWTEMKLFEALGGWVATVPELDVKMRLGTHCYHHAWHADLWNKRLPELREMKPERLTVPANEAMERFIAAMTEPEAPELTIEKLVGVYRVLIPRFIAAYTYHRNNTSEITDAPTIRSINFILQDEFDDWRDGEMLLQSLITTPKHVERAAVHQARLEALM
;
A
#
# COMPACT_ATOMS: atom_id res chain seq x y z
N MET A 1 -64.58 -38.00 -4.03
CA MET A 1 -63.39 -37.76 -4.85
C MET A 1 -62.35 -37.08 -3.94
N ALA A 2 -61.43 -37.84 -3.48
CA ALA A 2 -60.34 -37.37 -2.60
C ALA A 2 -59.06 -37.33 -3.44
N THR A 3 -58.47 -36.15 -3.59
CA THR A 3 -57.26 -35.94 -4.32
C THR A 3 -56.08 -36.03 -3.31
N THR A 4 -55.30 -37.10 -3.41
CA THR A 4 -54.06 -37.28 -2.65
C THR A 4 -52.96 -36.37 -3.21
N ALA A 5 -52.52 -35.41 -2.42
CA ALA A 5 -51.31 -34.67 -2.67
C ALA A 5 -50.11 -35.55 -2.30
N THR A 6 -49.29 -35.83 -3.29
CA THR A 6 -48.00 -36.54 -3.09
C THR A 6 -46.94 -35.52 -2.75
N ASP A 7 -46.51 -35.47 -1.47
CA ASP A 7 -45.38 -34.70 -1.03
C ASP A 7 -44.08 -35.31 -1.62
N ALA A 8 -43.51 -34.65 -2.61
CA ALA A 8 -42.17 -34.91 -3.09
C ALA A 8 -41.16 -34.29 -2.14
N HIS A 9 -40.67 -35.05 -1.18
CA HIS A 9 -39.46 -34.70 -0.44
C HIS A 9 -38.28 -34.81 -1.41
N GLU A 10 -37.87 -33.67 -2.00
CA GLU A 10 -36.58 -33.55 -2.65
C GLU A 10 -35.47 -33.71 -1.58
N SER A 11 -34.87 -34.88 -1.55
CA SER A 11 -33.66 -35.13 -0.78
C SER A 11 -32.53 -34.27 -1.38
N THR A 12 -32.24 -33.12 -0.74
CA THR A 12 -31.03 -32.39 -1.02
C THR A 12 -29.81 -33.21 -0.58
N ALA A 13 -29.33 -34.05 -1.48
CA ALA A 13 -28.08 -34.80 -1.29
C ALA A 13 -26.95 -33.79 -1.05
N ARG A 14 -26.49 -33.75 0.20
CA ARG A 14 -25.35 -32.93 0.60
C ARG A 14 -24.16 -33.33 -0.25
N ALA A 15 -23.54 -32.38 -0.96
CA ALA A 15 -22.34 -32.63 -1.75
C ALA A 15 -21.28 -33.37 -0.91
N PRO A 16 -20.63 -34.37 -1.47
CA PRO A 16 -19.62 -35.14 -0.72
C PRO A 16 -18.53 -34.17 -0.19
N PHE A 17 -18.14 -34.38 1.06
CA PHE A 17 -17.08 -33.62 1.70
C PHE A 17 -15.79 -33.82 0.90
N ALA A 18 -15.35 -32.79 0.15
CA ALA A 18 -14.05 -32.75 -0.46
C ALA A 18 -13.03 -32.30 0.61
N PRO A 19 -11.96 -33.08 0.86
CA PRO A 19 -10.91 -32.60 1.76
C PRO A 19 -10.26 -31.35 1.17
N TRP A 20 -10.36 -30.25 1.89
CA TRP A 20 -9.74 -28.99 1.51
C TRP A 20 -8.22 -29.12 1.58
N ASP A 21 -7.53 -28.71 0.53
CA ASP A 21 -6.13 -28.34 0.68
C ASP A 21 -6.08 -27.10 1.57
N ARG A 22 -5.50 -27.22 2.77
CA ARG A 22 -5.39 -26.13 3.73
C ARG A 22 -4.62 -24.93 3.20
N ARG A 23 -3.99 -25.07 2.04
CA ARG A 23 -3.26 -24.02 1.36
C ARG A 23 -4.15 -23.17 0.46
N ASP A 24 -5.29 -23.71 0.01
CA ASP A 24 -6.24 -23.04 -0.87
C ASP A 24 -7.57 -22.79 -0.16
N ILE A 25 -7.66 -21.65 0.55
CA ILE A 25 -8.93 -21.15 1.06
C ILE A 25 -9.55 -20.31 -0.06
N PRO A 26 -10.71 -20.72 -0.63
CA PRO A 26 -11.35 -19.96 -1.70
C PRO A 26 -11.58 -18.49 -1.29
N GLY A 27 -11.13 -17.58 -2.15
CA GLY A 27 -11.28 -16.14 -1.92
C GLY A 27 -10.22 -15.52 -1.03
N SER A 28 -9.15 -16.26 -0.65
CA SER A 28 -8.02 -15.74 0.12
C SER A 28 -6.71 -15.92 -0.63
N PHE A 29 -5.75 -15.05 -0.34
CA PHE A 29 -4.41 -15.20 -0.90
C PHE A 29 -3.73 -16.44 -0.33
N SER A 30 -2.91 -17.12 -1.14
CA SER A 30 -2.00 -18.15 -0.64
C SER A 30 -0.93 -17.53 0.26
N VAL A 31 -0.24 -18.36 1.05
CA VAL A 31 0.87 -17.91 1.90
C VAL A 31 1.98 -17.28 1.05
N GLU A 32 2.25 -17.85 -0.12
CA GLU A 32 3.23 -17.35 -1.08
C GLU A 32 2.83 -15.99 -1.65
N GLU A 33 1.56 -15.81 -2.00
CA GLU A 33 1.03 -14.54 -2.50
C GLU A 33 1.08 -13.47 -1.41
N THR A 34 0.66 -13.78 -0.19
CA THR A 34 0.77 -12.88 0.97
C THR A 34 2.22 -12.48 1.21
N ALA A 35 3.15 -13.44 1.24
CA ALA A 35 4.56 -13.16 1.45
C ALA A 35 5.16 -12.25 0.37
N ARG A 36 4.81 -12.48 -0.90
CA ARG A 36 5.23 -11.64 -2.01
C ARG A 36 4.70 -10.20 -1.85
N ARG A 37 3.41 -10.03 -1.52
CA ARG A 37 2.79 -8.71 -1.28
C ARG A 37 3.47 -7.98 -0.13
N VAL A 38 3.68 -8.67 0.99
CA VAL A 38 4.36 -8.11 2.17
C VAL A 38 5.79 -7.68 1.83
N GLY A 39 6.50 -8.47 1.03
CA GLY A 39 7.84 -8.11 0.55
C GLY A 39 7.86 -6.86 -0.33
N ASN A 40 6.86 -6.73 -1.24
CA ASN A 40 6.72 -5.54 -2.07
C ASN A 40 6.35 -4.30 -1.23
N TYR A 41 5.48 -4.44 -0.22
CA TYR A 41 5.16 -3.37 0.72
C TYR A 41 6.40 -2.91 1.46
N LYS A 42 7.15 -3.84 2.07
CA LYS A 42 8.42 -3.52 2.73
C LYS A 42 9.37 -2.74 1.82
N TRP A 43 9.54 -3.18 0.58
CA TRP A 43 10.41 -2.50 -0.38
C TRP A 43 9.97 -1.06 -0.62
N THR A 44 8.68 -0.82 -0.85
CA THR A 44 8.16 0.52 -1.12
C THR A 44 8.23 1.42 0.11
N GLU A 45 7.91 0.90 1.31
CA GLU A 45 8.04 1.64 2.58
C GLU A 45 9.49 2.08 2.84
N MET A 46 10.46 1.19 2.57
CA MET A 46 11.89 1.53 2.66
C MET A 46 12.26 2.65 1.68
N LYS A 47 11.71 2.62 0.45
CA LYS A 47 11.97 3.68 -0.54
C LYS A 47 11.34 5.01 -0.15
N LEU A 48 10.15 5.01 0.45
CA LEU A 48 9.54 6.20 1.03
C LEU A 48 10.38 6.74 2.18
N PHE A 49 10.79 5.89 3.12
CA PHE A 49 11.69 6.27 4.20
C PHE A 49 12.96 6.96 3.68
N GLU A 50 13.63 6.36 2.70
CA GLU A 50 14.84 6.91 2.08
C GLU A 50 14.59 8.28 1.43
N ALA A 51 13.52 8.39 0.64
CA ALA A 51 13.17 9.63 -0.07
C ALA A 51 12.81 10.77 0.88
N LEU A 52 11.87 10.51 1.81
CA LEU A 52 11.41 11.53 2.76
C LEU A 52 12.54 11.98 3.67
N GLY A 53 13.35 11.05 4.19
CA GLY A 53 14.51 11.35 5.02
C GLY A 53 15.55 12.21 4.28
N GLY A 54 15.82 11.92 3.01
CA GLY A 54 16.70 12.73 2.16
C GLY A 54 16.15 14.14 1.95
N TRP A 55 14.86 14.28 1.71
CA TRP A 55 14.24 15.57 1.46
C TRP A 55 14.11 16.47 2.68
N VAL A 56 14.09 15.93 3.91
CA VAL A 56 14.16 16.73 5.13
C VAL A 56 15.36 17.69 5.09
N ALA A 57 16.49 17.28 4.53
CA ALA A 57 17.67 18.13 4.40
C ALA A 57 17.54 19.20 3.30
N THR A 58 16.83 18.91 2.21
CA THR A 58 16.85 19.71 0.98
C THR A 58 15.67 20.66 0.79
N VAL A 59 14.47 20.36 1.33
CA VAL A 59 13.31 21.28 1.22
C VAL A 59 13.56 22.53 2.06
N PRO A 60 13.21 23.74 1.57
CA PRO A 60 13.42 24.99 2.32
C PRO A 60 12.35 25.27 3.37
N GLU A 61 11.11 24.82 3.16
CA GLU A 61 9.98 25.14 4.01
C GLU A 61 10.02 24.36 5.34
N LEU A 62 10.03 25.07 6.47
CA LEU A 62 10.15 24.45 7.78
C LEU A 62 8.98 23.51 8.11
N ASP A 63 7.76 23.93 7.80
CA ASP A 63 6.56 23.11 8.06
C ASP A 63 6.59 21.81 7.26
N VAL A 64 7.07 21.85 6.01
CA VAL A 64 7.29 20.66 5.18
C VAL A 64 8.35 19.77 5.81
N LYS A 65 9.51 20.30 6.21
CA LYS A 65 10.57 19.51 6.88
C LYS A 65 10.04 18.75 8.09
N MET A 66 9.31 19.46 8.95
CA MET A 66 8.77 18.87 10.19
C MET A 66 7.82 17.71 9.88
N ARG A 67 6.96 17.88 8.88
CA ARG A 67 5.99 16.87 8.51
C ARG A 67 6.66 15.68 7.79
N LEU A 68 7.59 15.94 6.87
CA LEU A 68 8.37 14.88 6.22
C LEU A 68 9.15 14.05 7.24
N GLY A 69 9.67 14.66 8.32
CA GLY A 69 10.34 13.93 9.39
C GLY A 69 9.40 12.97 10.13
N THR A 70 8.15 13.39 10.39
CA THR A 70 7.13 12.53 11.01
C THR A 70 6.76 11.37 10.08
N HIS A 71 6.43 11.66 8.81
CA HIS A 71 6.05 10.64 7.85
C HIS A 71 7.22 9.68 7.53
N CYS A 72 8.43 10.17 7.46
CA CYS A 72 9.64 9.35 7.37
C CYS A 72 9.72 8.31 8.51
N TYR A 73 9.43 8.72 9.74
CA TYR A 73 9.35 7.80 10.88
C TYR A 73 8.24 6.74 10.70
N HIS A 74 7.03 7.14 10.23
CA HIS A 74 5.93 6.21 9.98
C HIS A 74 6.36 5.13 8.98
N HIS A 75 6.90 5.51 7.83
CA HIS A 75 7.34 4.55 6.80
C HIS A 75 8.49 3.65 7.26
N ALA A 76 9.41 4.16 8.10
CA ALA A 76 10.44 3.32 8.72
C ALA A 76 9.82 2.26 9.63
N TRP A 77 8.80 2.64 10.43
CA TRP A 77 8.09 1.74 11.31
C TRP A 77 7.24 0.71 10.53
N HIS A 78 6.56 1.13 9.46
CA HIS A 78 5.84 0.23 8.56
C HIS A 78 6.77 -0.81 7.93
N ALA A 79 7.94 -0.36 7.44
CA ALA A 79 8.95 -1.27 6.90
C ALA A 79 9.43 -2.30 7.94
N ASP A 80 9.58 -1.91 9.21
CA ASP A 80 9.95 -2.81 10.30
C ASP A 80 8.85 -3.82 10.63
N LEU A 81 7.58 -3.40 10.63
CA LEU A 81 6.45 -4.32 10.76
C LEU A 81 6.48 -5.41 9.68
N TRP A 82 6.67 -5.03 8.44
CA TRP A 82 6.78 -5.96 7.32
C TRP A 82 8.05 -6.82 7.40
N ASN A 83 9.16 -6.25 7.84
CA ASN A 83 10.39 -7.01 8.07
C ASN A 83 10.21 -8.11 9.12
N LYS A 84 9.46 -7.85 10.18
CA LYS A 84 9.14 -8.84 11.21
C LYS A 84 8.11 -9.87 10.73
N ARG A 85 7.17 -9.47 9.87
CA ARG A 85 6.14 -10.37 9.36
C ARG A 85 6.67 -11.41 8.37
N LEU A 86 7.62 -11.05 7.51
CA LEU A 86 8.13 -11.93 6.45
C LEU A 86 8.68 -13.29 6.95
N PRO A 87 9.51 -13.37 8.01
CA PRO A 87 10.01 -14.65 8.50
C PRO A 87 8.94 -15.58 9.06
N GLU A 88 7.78 -15.02 9.45
CA GLU A 88 6.65 -15.79 9.95
C GLU A 88 5.85 -16.48 8.84
N LEU A 89 6.09 -16.07 7.59
CA LEU A 89 5.42 -16.59 6.41
C LEU A 89 6.25 -17.72 5.80
N ARG A 90 6.46 -18.80 6.59
CA ARG A 90 6.98 -20.10 6.15
C ARG A 90 8.22 -20.00 5.23
N GLU A 91 9.37 -20.45 5.63
CA GLU A 91 10.60 -20.65 4.83
C GLU A 91 10.98 -19.56 3.79
N MET A 92 10.23 -18.45 3.71
CA MET A 92 10.47 -17.38 2.77
C MET A 92 11.61 -16.47 3.28
N LYS A 93 12.63 -16.29 2.46
CA LYS A 93 13.75 -15.42 2.81
C LYS A 93 13.37 -13.96 2.57
N PRO A 94 13.31 -13.12 3.63
CA PRO A 94 12.91 -11.72 3.51
C PRO A 94 13.65 -10.95 2.45
N GLU A 95 14.95 -11.21 2.28
CA GLU A 95 15.83 -10.52 1.32
C GLU A 95 15.41 -10.79 -0.14
N ARG A 96 14.90 -11.99 -0.43
CA ARG A 96 14.44 -12.36 -1.78
C ARG A 96 13.08 -11.78 -2.13
N LEU A 97 12.28 -11.46 -1.12
CA LEU A 97 10.93 -10.93 -1.29
C LEU A 97 10.88 -9.41 -1.23
N THR A 98 11.91 -8.77 -0.64
CA THR A 98 12.02 -7.31 -0.57
C THR A 98 12.47 -6.77 -1.93
N VAL A 99 11.52 -6.72 -2.85
CA VAL A 99 11.71 -6.29 -4.25
C VAL A 99 10.51 -5.44 -4.68
N PRO A 100 10.66 -4.60 -5.72
CA PRO A 100 9.50 -3.86 -6.26
C PRO A 100 8.42 -4.84 -6.76
N ALA A 101 7.17 -4.40 -6.71
CA ALA A 101 6.03 -5.22 -7.16
C ALA A 101 6.14 -5.60 -8.65
N ASN A 102 6.70 -4.71 -9.45
CA ASN A 102 6.98 -4.87 -10.87
C ASN A 102 7.92 -3.75 -11.35
N GLU A 103 8.36 -3.82 -12.60
CA GLU A 103 9.22 -2.80 -13.22
C GLU A 103 8.58 -1.40 -13.30
N ALA A 104 7.23 -1.32 -13.42
CA ALA A 104 6.53 -0.04 -13.43
C ALA A 104 6.69 0.68 -12.08
N MET A 105 6.54 -0.04 -10.96
CA MET A 105 6.76 0.50 -9.62
C MET A 105 8.21 0.94 -9.42
N GLU A 106 9.18 0.18 -9.91
CA GLU A 106 10.60 0.55 -9.82
C GLU A 106 10.89 1.85 -10.58
N ARG A 107 10.42 1.94 -11.84
CA ARG A 107 10.54 3.18 -12.65
C ARG A 107 9.81 4.36 -12.01
N PHE A 108 8.63 4.12 -11.45
CA PHE A 108 7.87 5.17 -10.77
C PHE A 108 8.64 5.72 -9.56
N ILE A 109 9.15 4.86 -8.68
CA ILE A 109 9.95 5.30 -7.52
C ILE A 109 11.19 6.08 -7.96
N ALA A 110 11.91 5.59 -8.96
CA ALA A 110 13.05 6.32 -9.50
C ALA A 110 12.67 7.72 -10.00
N ALA A 111 11.57 7.85 -10.77
CA ALA A 111 11.10 9.14 -11.27
C ALA A 111 10.54 10.04 -10.16
N MET A 112 9.90 9.49 -9.12
CA MET A 112 9.37 10.23 -7.98
C MET A 112 10.50 10.82 -7.13
N THR A 113 11.60 10.12 -6.99
CA THR A 113 12.76 10.55 -6.18
C THR A 113 13.75 11.45 -6.93
N GLU A 114 13.58 11.61 -8.25
CA GLU A 114 14.44 12.46 -9.09
C GLU A 114 14.47 13.95 -8.69
N PRO A 115 13.35 14.59 -8.24
CA PRO A 115 13.37 15.97 -7.79
C PRO A 115 14.13 16.17 -6.47
N GLU A 116 15.40 16.55 -6.52
CA GLU A 116 16.21 16.83 -5.32
C GLU A 116 16.36 18.32 -5.00
N ALA A 117 16.26 19.19 -6.04
CA ALA A 117 16.47 20.61 -5.87
C ALA A 117 15.47 21.24 -4.87
N PRO A 118 15.89 22.27 -4.10
CA PRO A 118 15.06 22.90 -3.07
C PRO A 118 13.76 23.51 -3.62
N GLU A 119 13.77 24.05 -4.83
CA GLU A 119 12.64 24.66 -5.50
C GLU A 119 11.57 23.66 -6.00
N LEU A 120 11.85 22.36 -5.92
CA LEU A 120 10.98 21.28 -6.39
C LEU A 120 10.14 20.65 -5.28
N THR A 121 9.90 21.38 -4.17
CA THR A 121 9.08 20.88 -3.05
C THR A 121 7.69 20.47 -3.51
N ILE A 122 7.06 21.21 -4.44
CA ILE A 122 5.72 20.85 -4.97
C ILE A 122 5.75 19.49 -5.66
N GLU A 123 6.73 19.25 -6.52
CA GLU A 123 6.90 17.99 -7.25
C GLU A 123 7.15 16.81 -6.29
N LYS A 124 7.98 16.99 -5.28
CA LYS A 124 8.24 16.00 -4.22
C LYS A 124 6.93 15.59 -3.53
N LEU A 125 6.16 16.57 -3.06
CA LEU A 125 4.90 16.32 -2.34
C LEU A 125 3.83 15.72 -3.26
N VAL A 126 3.74 16.15 -4.53
CA VAL A 126 2.81 15.59 -5.51
C VAL A 126 3.09 14.09 -5.72
N GLY A 127 4.34 13.70 -5.90
CA GLY A 127 4.71 12.30 -6.13
C GLY A 127 4.26 11.40 -4.99
N VAL A 128 4.49 11.83 -3.76
CA VAL A 128 4.13 11.06 -2.56
C VAL A 128 2.62 11.13 -2.31
N TYR A 129 2.07 12.31 -2.08
CA TYR A 129 0.73 12.45 -1.51
C TYR A 129 -0.42 12.40 -2.52
N ARG A 130 -0.16 12.68 -3.81
CA ARG A 130 -1.19 12.56 -4.85
C ARG A 130 -1.08 11.28 -5.68
N VAL A 131 0.10 10.69 -5.78
CA VAL A 131 0.29 9.52 -6.64
C VAL A 131 0.54 8.25 -5.84
N LEU A 132 1.54 8.19 -4.97
CA LEU A 132 1.93 6.95 -4.30
C LEU A 132 1.00 6.56 -3.16
N ILE A 133 0.81 7.43 -2.16
CA ILE A 133 0.02 7.10 -0.96
C ILE A 133 -1.42 6.69 -1.29
N PRO A 134 -2.19 7.35 -2.17
CA PRO A 134 -3.52 6.88 -2.54
C PRO A 134 -3.54 5.46 -3.13
N ARG A 135 -2.52 5.11 -3.91
CA ARG A 135 -2.37 3.74 -4.45
C ARG A 135 -2.00 2.73 -3.36
N PHE A 136 -1.19 3.14 -2.41
CA PHE A 136 -0.84 2.32 -1.24
C PHE A 136 -2.06 2.04 -0.38
N ILE A 137 -2.84 3.06 -0.06
CA ILE A 137 -4.12 2.92 0.65
C ILE A 137 -5.04 1.94 -0.10
N ALA A 138 -5.15 2.06 -1.43
CA ALA A 138 -5.95 1.15 -2.24
C ALA A 138 -5.39 -0.29 -2.20
N ALA A 139 -4.08 -0.49 -2.31
CA ALA A 139 -3.43 -1.80 -2.27
C ALA A 139 -3.59 -2.48 -0.90
N TYR A 140 -3.40 -1.76 0.20
CA TYR A 140 -3.61 -2.26 1.56
C TYR A 140 -5.07 -2.59 1.83
N THR A 141 -5.99 -1.72 1.40
CA THR A 141 -7.44 -1.95 1.53
C THR A 141 -7.86 -3.19 0.74
N TYR A 142 -7.35 -3.33 -0.49
CA TYR A 142 -7.61 -4.52 -1.31
C TYR A 142 -7.06 -5.79 -0.64
N HIS A 143 -5.82 -5.77 -0.13
CA HIS A 143 -5.24 -6.91 0.57
C HIS A 143 -6.08 -7.30 1.78
N ARG A 144 -6.39 -6.34 2.65
CA ARG A 144 -7.22 -6.57 3.85
C ARG A 144 -8.56 -7.23 3.52
N ASN A 145 -9.21 -6.79 2.45
CA ASN A 145 -10.55 -7.25 2.08
C ASN A 145 -10.56 -8.60 1.32
N ASN A 146 -9.39 -9.06 0.85
CA ASN A 146 -9.26 -10.28 0.06
C ASN A 146 -8.35 -11.33 0.70
N THR A 147 -8.03 -11.19 1.98
CA THR A 147 -7.28 -12.20 2.73
C THR A 147 -8.15 -12.80 3.84
N SER A 148 -7.70 -13.93 4.41
CA SER A 148 -8.45 -14.63 5.46
C SER A 148 -8.28 -13.97 6.83
N GLU A 149 -9.38 -13.59 7.46
CA GLU A 149 -9.38 -13.08 8.84
C GLU A 149 -8.87 -14.10 9.87
N ILE A 150 -8.90 -15.39 9.53
CA ILE A 150 -8.47 -16.46 10.43
C ILE A 150 -6.97 -16.76 10.25
N THR A 151 -6.56 -17.00 9.02
CA THR A 151 -5.18 -17.48 8.74
C THR A 151 -4.19 -16.33 8.62
N ASP A 152 -4.66 -15.11 8.32
CA ASP A 152 -3.81 -13.95 8.08
C ASP A 152 -4.11 -12.76 9.03
N ALA A 153 -4.72 -13.05 10.17
CA ALA A 153 -5.03 -12.05 11.20
C ALA A 153 -3.85 -11.13 11.57
N PRO A 154 -2.59 -11.61 11.70
CA PRO A 154 -1.45 -10.74 11.99
C PRO A 154 -1.18 -9.72 10.87
N THR A 155 -1.29 -10.11 9.60
CA THR A 155 -1.13 -9.20 8.45
C THR A 155 -2.24 -8.16 8.43
N ILE A 156 -3.50 -8.57 8.64
CA ILE A 156 -4.65 -7.65 8.73
C ILE A 156 -4.44 -6.64 9.85
N ARG A 157 -3.95 -7.08 11.01
CA ARG A 157 -3.64 -6.17 12.14
C ARG A 157 -2.59 -5.12 11.74
N SER A 158 -1.50 -5.53 11.09
CA SER A 158 -0.47 -4.61 10.60
C SER A 158 -1.04 -3.63 9.60
N ILE A 159 -1.82 -4.12 8.62
CA ILE A 159 -2.47 -3.27 7.61
C ILE A 159 -3.39 -2.22 8.26
N ASN A 160 -4.15 -2.58 9.30
CA ASN A 160 -5.04 -1.64 9.96
C ASN A 160 -4.29 -0.48 10.64
N PHE A 161 -3.14 -0.74 11.28
CA PHE A 161 -2.29 0.31 11.83
C PHE A 161 -1.70 1.19 10.73
N ILE A 162 -1.13 0.57 9.70
CA ILE A 162 -0.53 1.28 8.57
C ILE A 162 -1.57 2.16 7.86
N LEU A 163 -2.77 1.65 7.60
CA LEU A 163 -3.83 2.43 6.96
C LEU A 163 -4.24 3.66 7.77
N GLN A 164 -4.20 3.58 9.10
CA GLN A 164 -4.48 4.75 9.94
C GLN A 164 -3.43 5.84 9.70
N ASP A 165 -2.15 5.49 9.74
CA ASP A 165 -1.06 6.43 9.50
C ASP A 165 -1.09 6.95 8.05
N GLU A 166 -1.30 6.08 7.05
CA GLU A 166 -1.37 6.47 5.64
C GLU A 166 -2.50 7.47 5.34
N PHE A 167 -3.67 7.33 5.98
CA PHE A 167 -4.75 8.31 5.83
C PHE A 167 -4.43 9.64 6.48
N ASP A 168 -3.76 9.62 7.62
CA ASP A 168 -3.34 10.85 8.31
C ASP A 168 -2.23 11.54 7.52
N ASP A 169 -1.22 10.80 7.08
CA ASP A 169 -0.10 11.30 6.27
C ASP A 169 -0.58 11.87 4.93
N TRP A 170 -1.54 11.20 4.28
CA TRP A 170 -2.16 11.70 3.05
C TRP A 170 -2.85 13.05 3.26
N ARG A 171 -3.68 13.18 4.31
CA ARG A 171 -4.36 14.45 4.64
C ARG A 171 -3.37 15.56 4.94
N ASP A 172 -2.39 15.27 5.76
CA ASP A 172 -1.36 16.23 6.17
C ASP A 172 -0.52 16.68 4.96
N GLY A 173 -0.11 15.75 4.13
CA GLY A 173 0.66 16.02 2.92
C GLY A 173 -0.13 16.83 1.90
N GLU A 174 -1.42 16.55 1.70
CA GLU A 174 -2.27 17.33 0.80
C GLU A 174 -2.51 18.75 1.34
N MET A 175 -2.71 18.93 2.66
CA MET A 175 -2.81 20.26 3.26
C MET A 175 -1.54 21.08 3.05
N LEU A 176 -0.36 20.50 3.23
CA LEU A 176 0.91 21.16 2.94
C LEU A 176 1.01 21.55 1.47
N LEU A 177 0.71 20.61 0.57
CA LEU A 177 0.75 20.86 -0.86
C LEU A 177 -0.19 21.99 -1.27
N GLN A 178 -1.41 22.02 -0.72
CA GLN A 178 -2.37 23.11 -0.96
C GLN A 178 -1.84 24.46 -0.48
N SER A 179 -1.14 24.49 0.64
CA SER A 179 -0.54 25.75 1.17
C SER A 179 0.56 26.30 0.26
N LEU A 180 1.26 25.45 -0.48
CA LEU A 180 2.32 25.83 -1.42
C LEU A 180 1.81 26.21 -2.80
N ILE A 181 0.64 25.72 -3.21
CA ILE A 181 0.04 25.99 -4.53
C ILE A 181 -0.70 27.33 -4.47
N THR A 182 0.06 28.42 -4.57
CA THR A 182 -0.46 29.80 -4.43
C THR A 182 -0.60 30.55 -5.76
N THR A 183 -0.12 29.99 -6.87
CA THR A 183 -0.14 30.64 -8.20
C THR A 183 -0.60 29.66 -9.29
N PRO A 184 -1.16 30.17 -10.43
CA PRO A 184 -1.48 29.31 -11.57
C PRO A 184 -0.30 28.47 -12.08
N LYS A 185 0.92 29.00 -12.00
CA LYS A 185 2.15 28.28 -12.38
C LYS A 185 2.41 27.09 -11.45
N HIS A 186 2.13 27.20 -10.14
CA HIS A 186 2.24 26.09 -9.19
C HIS A 186 1.22 25.00 -9.49
N VAL A 187 -0.02 25.39 -9.84
CA VAL A 187 -1.07 24.44 -10.26
C VAL A 187 -0.62 23.66 -11.49
N GLU A 188 -0.11 24.36 -12.51
CA GLU A 188 0.39 23.73 -13.74
C GLU A 188 1.55 22.76 -13.47
N ARG A 189 2.56 23.19 -12.68
CA ARG A 189 3.68 22.32 -12.27
C ARG A 189 3.20 21.05 -11.57
N ALA A 190 2.31 21.19 -10.59
CA ALA A 190 1.73 20.06 -9.87
C ALA A 190 1.00 19.10 -10.80
N ALA A 191 0.15 19.63 -11.70
CA ALA A 191 -0.64 18.82 -12.63
C ALA A 191 0.23 18.08 -13.65
N VAL A 192 1.22 18.77 -14.24
CA VAL A 192 2.14 18.16 -15.22
C VAL A 192 2.98 17.05 -14.56
N HIS A 193 3.50 17.29 -13.35
CA HIS A 193 4.30 16.29 -12.65
C HIS A 193 3.45 15.09 -12.23
N GLN A 194 2.25 15.31 -11.71
CA GLN A 194 1.30 14.24 -11.39
C GLN A 194 1.00 13.38 -12.61
N ALA A 195 0.62 13.98 -13.74
CA ALA A 195 0.31 13.25 -14.96
C ALA A 195 1.52 12.44 -15.48
N ARG A 196 2.74 13.01 -15.39
CA ARG A 196 3.99 12.30 -15.74
C ARG A 196 4.17 11.04 -14.90
N LEU A 197 3.98 11.15 -13.59
CA LEU A 197 4.16 10.01 -12.67
C LEU A 197 3.05 8.97 -12.82
N GLU A 198 1.80 9.41 -12.99
CA GLU A 198 0.67 8.49 -13.21
C GLU A 198 0.80 7.67 -14.50
N ALA A 199 1.43 8.22 -15.52
CA ALA A 199 1.70 7.52 -16.78
C ALA A 199 2.72 6.37 -16.64
N LEU A 200 3.45 6.27 -15.53
CA LEU A 200 4.41 5.19 -15.26
C LEU A 200 3.77 3.99 -14.54
N MET A 201 2.58 4.15 -14.00
CA MET A 201 1.85 3.17 -13.19
C MET A 201 0.73 2.49 -13.96
#